data_50aa60f98e1de8bc2e821bb444922130
#
_entry.id   50aa60f98e1de8bc2e821bb444922130
#
_cell.length_a   1.000
_cell.length_b   1.000
_cell.length_c   1.000
_cell.angle_alpha   90.00
_cell.angle_beta   90.00
_cell.angle_gamma   90.00
#
_symmetry.space_group_name_H-M   'P 1'
#
loop_
_entity.id
_entity.type
_entity.pdbx_description
1 polymer ?
#
loop_
_entity_poly.entity_id
_entity_poly.type
_entity_poly.pdbx_seq_one_letter_code
_entity_poly.pdbx_strand_id
1 'polypeptide(L)'
;GKILAAQYARENKIPYLGICLGMQIATIEFARNVCGLAGANSTEFNKETEHPVISLQEEQQGIVDMGASMRLGSCASTIYPGTKSYDFYGQTDTIHERHRHRWEFNPSYREQLEKCGLTIASVSQNEGLVEIIEIADHPFFIGAQFHPEFKSKPNQPHPLFSGLIAASLENS
;
A
#
# COMPACT_ATOMS: atom_id res chain seq x y z
N GLY A 1 1.76 16.25 7.55
CA GLY A 1 2.75 16.33 6.45
C GLY A 1 2.58 15.21 5.43
N LYS A 2 2.70 13.93 5.83
CA LYS A 2 2.68 12.79 4.87
C LYS A 2 1.37 12.67 4.08
N ILE A 3 0.21 12.88 4.70
CA ILE A 3 -1.10 12.86 4.00
C ILE A 3 -1.15 13.95 2.93
N LEU A 4 -0.72 15.18 3.26
CA LEU A 4 -0.66 16.29 2.30
C LEU A 4 0.32 16.01 1.15
N ALA A 5 1.43 15.33 1.43
CA ALA A 5 2.38 14.94 0.38
C ALA A 5 1.78 13.91 -0.59
N ALA A 6 1.06 12.89 -0.06
CA ALA A 6 0.35 11.93 -0.89
C ALA A 6 -0.77 12.59 -1.72
N GLN A 7 -1.53 13.51 -1.10
CA GLN A 7 -2.55 14.31 -1.81
C GLN A 7 -1.93 15.13 -2.95
N TYR A 8 -0.87 15.86 -2.65
CA TYR A 8 -0.20 16.70 -3.64
C TYR A 8 0.32 15.86 -4.83
N ALA A 9 0.95 14.71 -4.53
CA ALA A 9 1.44 13.82 -5.57
C ALA A 9 0.29 13.30 -6.45
N ARG A 10 -0.81 12.86 -5.84
CA ARG A 10 -1.98 12.36 -6.55
C ARG A 10 -2.62 13.42 -7.45
N GLU A 11 -2.85 14.62 -6.91
CA GLU A 11 -3.56 15.70 -7.62
C GLU A 11 -2.72 16.30 -8.75
N ASN A 12 -1.39 16.35 -8.57
CA ASN A 12 -0.46 16.94 -9.53
C ASN A 12 0.24 15.89 -10.43
N LYS A 13 -0.20 14.63 -10.38
CA LYS A 13 0.37 13.53 -11.18
C LYS A 13 1.88 13.34 -10.99
N ILE A 14 2.39 13.66 -9.79
CA ILE A 14 3.80 13.46 -9.44
C ILE A 14 4.00 12.00 -9.01
N PRO A 15 4.99 11.29 -9.60
CA PRO A 15 5.28 9.91 -9.19
C PRO A 15 5.46 9.75 -7.68
N TYR A 16 4.74 8.79 -7.10
CA TYR A 16 4.66 8.54 -5.67
C TYR A 16 4.85 7.05 -5.38
N LEU A 17 5.77 6.73 -4.46
CA LEU A 17 5.91 5.40 -3.89
C LEU A 17 5.73 5.48 -2.36
N GLY A 18 4.65 4.91 -1.86
CA GLY A 18 4.36 4.79 -0.44
C GLY A 18 4.80 3.45 0.13
N ILE A 19 5.87 3.41 0.93
CA ILE A 19 6.39 2.19 1.54
C ILE A 19 5.84 2.04 2.95
N CYS A 20 5.28 0.87 3.28
CA CYS A 20 4.76 0.50 4.60
C CYS A 20 3.77 1.55 5.13
N LEU A 21 4.15 2.38 6.09
CA LEU A 21 3.34 3.51 6.55
C LEU A 21 2.94 4.44 5.38
N GLY A 22 3.77 4.56 4.34
CA GLY A 22 3.47 5.35 3.15
C GLY A 22 2.25 4.85 2.37
N MET A 23 2.09 3.53 2.23
CA MET A 23 0.88 2.92 1.67
C MET A 23 -0.35 3.22 2.55
N GLN A 24 -0.23 3.05 3.87
CA GLN A 24 -1.32 3.32 4.81
C GLN A 24 -1.76 4.79 4.75
N ILE A 25 -0.81 5.71 4.66
CA ILE A 25 -1.06 7.14 4.48
C ILE A 25 -1.75 7.44 3.14
N ALA A 26 -1.34 6.79 2.05
CA ALA A 26 -1.98 6.93 0.74
C ALA A 26 -3.43 6.41 0.78
N THR A 27 -3.68 5.29 1.45
CA THR A 27 -5.04 4.75 1.67
C THR A 27 -5.91 5.73 2.45
N ILE A 28 -5.40 6.29 3.55
CA ILE A 28 -6.12 7.29 4.37
C ILE A 28 -6.43 8.54 3.54
N GLU A 29 -5.46 9.04 2.79
CA GLU A 29 -5.64 10.21 1.91
C GLU A 29 -6.73 9.97 0.88
N PHE A 30 -6.63 8.84 0.17
CA PHE A 30 -7.59 8.46 -0.86
C PHE A 30 -9.01 8.29 -0.29
N ALA A 31 -9.14 7.63 0.85
CA ALA A 31 -10.41 7.48 1.55
C ALA A 31 -11.06 8.83 1.89
N ARG A 32 -10.27 9.78 2.40
CA ARG A 32 -10.76 11.11 2.77
C ARG A 32 -11.16 11.97 1.59
N ASN A 33 -10.27 12.07 0.61
CA ASN A 33 -10.34 13.11 -0.40
C ASN A 33 -10.95 12.63 -1.72
N VAL A 34 -10.97 11.33 -1.96
CA VAL A 34 -11.58 10.75 -3.17
C VAL A 34 -12.90 10.05 -2.84
N CYS A 35 -12.94 9.23 -1.79
CA CYS A 35 -14.17 8.53 -1.42
C CYS A 35 -15.09 9.32 -0.47
N GLY A 36 -14.68 10.49 0.01
CA GLY A 36 -15.49 11.31 0.90
C GLY A 36 -15.68 10.76 2.31
N LEU A 37 -14.84 9.81 2.75
CA LEU A 37 -14.85 9.25 4.11
C LEU A 37 -14.18 10.22 5.08
N ALA A 38 -14.91 11.25 5.48
CA ALA A 38 -14.39 12.28 6.38
C ALA A 38 -13.83 11.66 7.67
N GLY A 39 -12.61 12.08 8.05
CA GLY A 39 -11.98 11.55 9.25
C GLY A 39 -11.39 10.14 9.14
N ALA A 40 -11.44 9.48 7.96
CA ALA A 40 -10.81 8.16 7.75
C ALA A 40 -9.36 8.16 8.28
N ASN A 41 -8.98 7.12 9.02
CA ASN A 41 -7.69 7.09 9.71
C ASN A 41 -7.21 5.64 9.95
N SER A 42 -6.02 5.54 10.51
CA SER A 42 -5.51 4.33 11.14
C SER A 42 -5.90 4.32 12.63
N THR A 43 -6.28 3.15 13.14
CA THR A 43 -6.49 2.95 14.59
C THR A 43 -5.19 3.10 15.40
N GLU A 44 -4.02 3.10 14.74
CA GLU A 44 -2.74 3.46 15.35
C GLU A 44 -2.72 4.91 15.81
N PHE A 45 -3.29 5.83 15.02
CA PHE A 45 -3.26 7.26 15.27
C PHE A 45 -4.51 7.78 15.97
N ASN A 46 -5.66 7.18 15.67
CA ASN A 46 -6.93 7.52 16.29
C ASN A 46 -7.80 6.26 16.46
N LYS A 47 -7.88 5.76 17.69
CA LYS A 47 -8.67 4.55 18.01
C LYS A 47 -10.16 4.75 17.83
N GLU A 48 -10.64 6.00 17.93
CA GLU A 48 -12.06 6.37 17.85
C GLU A 48 -12.47 6.84 16.44
N THR A 49 -11.65 6.57 15.42
CA THR A 49 -12.00 6.98 14.06
C THR A 49 -13.27 6.29 13.56
N GLU A 50 -14.18 7.04 12.96
CA GLU A 50 -15.41 6.50 12.37
C GLU A 50 -15.13 5.60 11.15
N HIS A 51 -14.01 5.85 10.46
CA HIS A 51 -13.60 5.11 9.29
C HIS A 51 -12.17 4.55 9.46
N PRO A 52 -12.02 3.40 10.17
CA PRO A 52 -10.72 2.75 10.38
C PRO A 52 -10.27 2.01 9.12
N VAL A 53 -9.86 2.75 8.08
CA VAL A 53 -9.40 2.17 6.79
C VAL A 53 -8.08 1.42 6.91
N ILE A 54 -7.34 1.69 7.99
CA ILE A 54 -6.16 0.95 8.44
C ILE A 54 -6.42 0.52 9.88
N SER A 55 -6.32 -0.77 10.18
CA SER A 55 -6.62 -1.34 11.50
C SER A 55 -5.74 -2.54 11.83
N LEU A 56 -5.74 -2.95 13.09
CA LEU A 56 -5.26 -4.27 13.48
C LEU A 56 -6.23 -5.34 12.99
N GLN A 57 -5.72 -6.50 12.63
CA GLN A 57 -6.58 -7.66 12.38
C GLN A 57 -7.24 -8.14 13.69
N GLU A 58 -8.42 -8.75 13.59
CA GLU A 58 -9.15 -9.28 14.73
C GLU A 58 -8.34 -10.29 15.55
N GLU A 59 -7.54 -11.11 14.86
CA GLU A 59 -6.63 -12.08 15.48
C GLU A 59 -5.50 -11.41 16.29
N GLN A 60 -5.10 -10.20 15.91
CA GLN A 60 -4.07 -9.42 16.58
C GLN A 60 -4.62 -8.61 17.77
N GLN A 61 -5.90 -8.28 17.76
CA GLN A 61 -6.54 -7.49 18.82
C GLN A 61 -6.57 -8.19 20.18
N GLY A 62 -6.55 -9.53 20.19
CA GLY A 62 -6.51 -10.34 21.42
C GLY A 62 -5.10 -10.58 21.98
N ILE A 63 -4.05 -10.18 21.30
CA ILE A 63 -2.66 -10.44 21.70
C ILE A 63 -2.17 -9.29 22.58
N VAL A 64 -1.86 -9.60 23.84
CA VAL A 64 -1.37 -8.63 24.83
C VAL A 64 0.10 -8.26 24.56
N ASP A 65 0.88 -9.17 24.00
CA ASP A 65 2.28 -8.94 23.63
C ASP A 65 2.38 -8.38 22.21
N MET A 66 2.55 -7.06 22.10
CA MET A 66 2.67 -6.35 20.84
C MET A 66 3.87 -6.81 19.97
N GLY A 67 4.87 -7.41 20.55
CA GLY A 67 6.01 -7.99 19.83
C GLY A 67 5.63 -9.21 19.01
N ALA A 68 4.73 -10.05 19.53
CA ALA A 68 4.26 -11.28 18.87
C ALA A 68 3.27 -11.01 17.71
N SER A 69 2.62 -9.85 17.69
CA SER A 69 1.62 -9.49 16.66
C SER A 69 2.21 -8.84 15.40
N MET A 70 3.53 -8.63 15.35
CA MET A 70 4.18 -8.02 14.21
C MET A 70 4.33 -9.00 13.05
N ARG A 71 3.83 -8.60 11.87
CA ARG A 71 4.08 -9.34 10.65
C ARG A 71 5.53 -9.12 10.22
N LEU A 72 6.33 -10.19 10.24
CA LEU A 72 7.77 -10.16 10.02
C LEU A 72 8.22 -11.15 8.97
N GLY A 73 9.23 -10.77 8.19
CA GLY A 73 9.91 -11.66 7.26
C GLY A 73 9.33 -11.68 5.88
N SER A 74 9.66 -12.71 5.12
CA SER A 74 9.24 -12.88 3.72
C SER A 74 7.86 -13.51 3.65
N CYS A 75 6.95 -12.84 2.95
CA CYS A 75 5.60 -13.33 2.68
C CYS A 75 5.36 -13.45 1.17
N ALA A 76 4.65 -14.50 0.77
CA ALA A 76 4.21 -14.70 -0.61
C ALA A 76 2.94 -13.91 -0.87
N SER A 77 2.91 -13.21 -2.02
CA SER A 77 1.76 -12.42 -2.45
C SER A 77 1.46 -12.68 -3.93
N THR A 78 0.18 -12.66 -4.27
CA THR A 78 -0.30 -12.73 -5.65
C THR A 78 -0.41 -11.32 -6.20
N ILE A 79 0.17 -11.04 -7.38
CA ILE A 79 -0.03 -9.79 -8.12
C ILE A 79 -1.05 -10.04 -9.22
N TYR A 80 -1.95 -9.08 -9.39
CA TYR A 80 -3.01 -9.20 -10.39
C TYR A 80 -2.57 -8.69 -11.76
N PRO A 81 -2.79 -9.47 -12.84
CA PRO A 81 -2.57 -9.04 -14.22
C PRO A 81 -3.33 -7.76 -14.56
N GLY A 82 -2.74 -6.93 -15.43
CA GLY A 82 -3.33 -5.66 -15.85
C GLY A 82 -3.07 -4.49 -14.90
N THR A 83 -2.26 -4.68 -13.87
CA THR A 83 -1.79 -3.62 -12.97
C THR A 83 -0.38 -3.17 -13.36
N LYS A 84 -0.03 -1.92 -13.05
CA LYS A 84 1.34 -1.41 -13.27
C LYS A 84 2.38 -2.20 -12.49
N SER A 85 2.03 -2.57 -11.27
CA SER A 85 2.91 -3.40 -10.43
C SER A 85 3.19 -4.75 -11.08
N TYR A 86 2.20 -5.39 -11.72
CA TYR A 86 2.39 -6.64 -12.44
C TYR A 86 3.43 -6.50 -13.56
N ASP A 87 3.35 -5.42 -14.33
CA ASP A 87 4.31 -5.15 -15.40
C ASP A 87 5.72 -4.87 -14.86
N PHE A 88 5.85 -4.09 -13.77
CA PHE A 88 7.16 -3.83 -13.16
C PHE A 88 7.83 -5.08 -12.61
N TYR A 89 7.06 -6.04 -12.10
CA TYR A 89 7.59 -7.32 -11.64
C TYR A 89 7.82 -8.34 -12.78
N GLY A 90 7.75 -7.92 -14.04
CA GLY A 90 8.01 -8.76 -15.19
C GLY A 90 6.90 -9.79 -15.45
N GLN A 91 5.66 -9.43 -15.13
CA GLN A 91 4.45 -10.22 -15.36
C GLN A 91 4.49 -11.58 -14.64
N THR A 92 4.94 -11.56 -13.38
CA THR A 92 4.91 -12.73 -12.49
C THR A 92 3.69 -12.71 -11.58
N ASP A 93 3.05 -13.86 -11.41
CA ASP A 93 1.83 -13.99 -10.59
C ASP A 93 2.14 -14.03 -9.10
N THR A 94 3.36 -14.37 -8.71
CA THR A 94 3.76 -14.50 -7.30
C THR A 94 5.04 -13.76 -7.00
N ILE A 95 5.01 -12.96 -5.95
CA ILE A 95 6.18 -12.27 -5.41
C ILE A 95 6.39 -12.67 -3.96
N HIS A 96 7.62 -12.49 -3.47
CA HIS A 96 7.99 -12.72 -2.08
C HIS A 96 8.64 -11.45 -1.55
N GLU A 97 7.95 -10.75 -0.65
CA GLU A 97 8.42 -9.46 -0.13
C GLU A 97 8.56 -9.48 1.39
N ARG A 98 9.41 -8.61 1.94
CA ARG A 98 9.73 -8.59 3.36
C ARG A 98 8.89 -7.56 4.10
N HIS A 99 8.29 -7.99 5.22
CA HIS A 99 7.37 -7.21 6.04
C HIS A 99 7.95 -6.88 7.42
N ARG A 100 7.50 -5.73 7.97
CA ARG A 100 7.75 -5.32 9.34
C ARG A 100 6.68 -4.31 9.77
N HIS A 101 5.47 -4.78 10.04
CA HIS A 101 4.34 -3.92 10.45
C HIS A 101 3.30 -4.71 11.25
N ARG A 102 2.36 -3.98 11.89
CA ARG A 102 1.23 -4.54 12.66
C ARG A 102 -0.11 -4.16 12.06
N TRP A 103 -0.24 -2.90 11.63
CA TRP A 103 -1.48 -2.39 11.04
C TRP A 103 -1.55 -2.75 9.57
N GLU A 104 -2.78 -3.06 9.14
CA GLU A 104 -3.08 -3.54 7.80
C GLU A 104 -4.19 -2.70 7.17
N PHE A 105 -4.28 -2.72 5.87
CA PHE A 105 -5.45 -2.25 5.14
C PHE A 105 -6.69 -3.01 5.66
N ASN A 106 -7.74 -2.27 6.05
CA ASN A 106 -8.96 -2.90 6.56
C ASN A 106 -9.80 -3.47 5.41
N PRO A 107 -9.98 -4.81 5.33
CA PRO A 107 -10.69 -5.46 4.23
C PRO A 107 -12.15 -4.99 4.07
N SER A 108 -12.78 -4.53 5.16
CA SER A 108 -14.16 -4.02 5.13
C SER A 108 -14.34 -2.79 4.25
N TYR A 109 -13.28 -2.05 3.97
CA TYR A 109 -13.30 -0.86 3.11
C TYR A 109 -12.87 -1.15 1.67
N ARG A 110 -12.40 -2.36 1.37
CA ARG A 110 -11.85 -2.70 0.06
C ARG A 110 -12.81 -2.36 -1.08
N GLU A 111 -14.02 -2.90 -1.04
CA GLU A 111 -15.01 -2.71 -2.11
C GLU A 111 -15.35 -1.23 -2.31
N GLN A 112 -15.46 -0.46 -1.22
CA GLN A 112 -15.77 0.96 -1.28
C GLN A 112 -14.64 1.76 -1.91
N LEU A 113 -13.39 1.49 -1.55
CA LEU A 113 -12.22 2.19 -2.10
C LEU A 113 -11.99 1.80 -3.57
N GLU A 114 -12.21 0.53 -3.95
CA GLU A 114 -12.15 0.08 -5.34
C GLU A 114 -13.24 0.77 -6.20
N LYS A 115 -14.45 0.95 -5.70
CA LYS A 115 -15.51 1.73 -6.38
C LYS A 115 -15.14 3.19 -6.60
N CYS A 116 -14.31 3.77 -5.74
CA CYS A 116 -13.79 5.12 -5.90
C CYS A 116 -12.60 5.20 -6.87
N GLY A 117 -12.10 4.08 -7.38
CA GLY A 117 -10.99 4.02 -8.35
C GLY A 117 -9.62 3.64 -7.77
N LEU A 118 -9.55 3.19 -6.50
CA LEU A 118 -8.34 2.57 -5.99
C LEU A 118 -8.20 1.17 -6.59
N THR A 119 -7.02 0.83 -7.09
CA THR A 119 -6.73 -0.51 -7.60
C THR A 119 -5.99 -1.30 -6.54
N ILE A 120 -6.49 -2.47 -6.18
CA ILE A 120 -5.76 -3.46 -5.39
C ILE A 120 -4.93 -4.28 -6.36
N ALA A 121 -3.62 -4.07 -6.36
CA ALA A 121 -2.71 -4.72 -7.30
C ALA A 121 -2.14 -6.03 -6.77
N SER A 122 -2.08 -6.22 -5.44
CA SER A 122 -1.56 -7.45 -4.85
C SER A 122 -2.19 -7.75 -3.50
N VAL A 123 -2.32 -9.05 -3.21
CA VAL A 123 -2.78 -9.56 -1.91
C VAL A 123 -1.89 -10.71 -1.43
N SER A 124 -1.77 -10.86 -0.11
CA SER A 124 -1.07 -12.00 0.49
C SER A 124 -1.79 -13.32 0.19
N GLN A 125 -1.02 -14.39 -0.08
CA GLN A 125 -1.59 -15.68 -0.46
C GLN A 125 -2.29 -16.38 0.71
N ASN A 126 -1.80 -16.21 1.92
CA ASN A 126 -2.32 -16.92 3.08
C ASN A 126 -3.58 -16.26 3.68
N GLU A 127 -3.61 -14.92 3.73
CA GLU A 127 -4.61 -14.17 4.50
C GLU A 127 -5.45 -13.24 3.62
N GLY A 128 -5.11 -13.06 2.34
CA GLY A 128 -5.80 -12.16 1.42
C GLY A 128 -5.65 -10.68 1.75
N LEU A 129 -4.63 -10.33 2.56
CA LEU A 129 -4.36 -8.95 2.95
C LEU A 129 -3.83 -8.14 1.77
N VAL A 130 -4.23 -6.89 1.70
CA VAL A 130 -3.78 -5.97 0.65
C VAL A 130 -2.30 -5.63 0.82
N GLU A 131 -1.52 -5.92 -0.21
CA GLU A 131 -0.06 -5.74 -0.23
C GLU A 131 0.40 -4.60 -1.11
N ILE A 132 -0.30 -4.36 -2.22
CA ILE A 132 -0.03 -3.26 -3.13
C ILE A 132 -1.34 -2.60 -3.51
N ILE A 133 -1.37 -1.28 -3.42
CA ILE A 133 -2.41 -0.42 -3.98
C ILE A 133 -1.83 0.45 -5.08
N GLU A 134 -2.64 0.81 -6.07
CA GLU A 134 -2.25 1.77 -7.10
C GLU A 134 -3.43 2.59 -7.61
N ILE A 135 -3.13 3.73 -8.24
CA ILE A 135 -4.10 4.52 -9.01
C ILE A 135 -3.78 4.31 -10.49
N ALA A 136 -4.67 3.60 -11.19
CA ALA A 136 -4.45 3.22 -12.59
C ALA A 136 -4.26 4.43 -13.52
N ASP A 137 -5.01 5.50 -13.29
CA ASP A 137 -4.99 6.74 -14.09
C ASP A 137 -3.91 7.75 -13.64
N HIS A 138 -2.88 7.28 -12.94
CA HIS A 138 -1.74 8.09 -12.50
C HIS A 138 -0.44 7.58 -13.13
N PRO A 139 0.54 8.42 -13.52
CA PRO A 139 1.81 7.95 -14.08
C PRO A 139 2.48 6.88 -13.22
N PHE A 140 2.60 7.15 -11.93
CA PHE A 140 3.08 6.20 -10.93
C PHE A 140 2.58 6.60 -9.55
N PHE A 141 1.52 5.99 -9.06
CA PHE A 141 1.06 6.15 -7.69
C PHE A 141 0.86 4.76 -7.10
N ILE A 142 1.86 4.28 -6.38
CA ILE A 142 1.91 2.92 -5.84
C ILE A 142 2.18 2.98 -4.35
N GLY A 143 1.40 2.22 -3.58
CA GLY A 143 1.64 1.95 -2.18
C GLY A 143 1.96 0.47 -1.97
N ALA A 144 3.04 0.15 -1.26
CA ALA A 144 3.43 -1.21 -0.90
C ALA A 144 3.50 -1.38 0.61
N GLN A 145 2.84 -2.40 1.17
CA GLN A 145 2.84 -2.66 2.61
C GLN A 145 4.17 -3.23 3.10
N PHE A 146 4.88 -3.90 2.24
CA PHE A 146 6.22 -4.45 2.49
C PHE A 146 7.33 -3.40 2.31
N HIS A 147 8.57 -3.82 2.54
CA HIS A 147 9.78 -3.01 2.49
C HIS A 147 10.69 -3.42 1.31
N PRO A 148 10.51 -2.84 0.11
CA PRO A 148 11.29 -3.18 -1.08
C PRO A 148 12.80 -2.90 -0.90
N GLU A 149 13.17 -1.97 -0.01
CA GLU A 149 14.57 -1.67 0.29
C GLU A 149 15.36 -2.85 0.85
N PHE A 150 14.69 -3.82 1.47
CA PHE A 150 15.36 -5.02 1.99
C PHE A 150 15.84 -5.99 0.90
N LYS A 151 15.32 -5.84 -0.31
CA LYS A 151 15.67 -6.69 -1.46
C LYS A 151 16.41 -5.94 -2.56
N SER A 152 16.39 -4.62 -2.54
CA SER A 152 17.07 -3.78 -3.52
C SER A 152 18.58 -3.82 -3.36
N LYS A 153 19.30 -3.89 -4.48
CA LYS A 153 20.76 -3.88 -4.54
C LYS A 153 21.24 -2.87 -5.58
N PRO A 154 22.46 -2.30 -5.45
CA PRO A 154 22.98 -1.32 -6.42
C PRO A 154 22.99 -1.80 -7.87
N ASN A 155 23.28 -3.09 -8.08
CA ASN A 155 23.33 -3.71 -9.41
C ASN A 155 22.05 -4.48 -9.81
N GLN A 156 21.06 -4.51 -8.91
CA GLN A 156 19.76 -5.15 -9.11
C GLN A 156 18.71 -4.40 -8.30
N PRO A 157 18.31 -3.19 -8.75
CA PRO A 157 17.33 -2.39 -8.04
C PRO A 157 15.98 -3.11 -7.98
N HIS A 158 15.23 -2.87 -6.91
CA HIS A 158 13.90 -3.41 -6.78
C HIS A 158 12.96 -2.85 -7.88
N PRO A 159 12.06 -3.68 -8.47
CA PRO A 159 11.18 -3.26 -9.56
C PRO A 159 10.41 -1.96 -9.32
N LEU A 160 9.86 -1.77 -8.12
CA LEU A 160 9.13 -0.55 -7.77
C LEU A 160 10.02 0.71 -7.72
N PHE A 161 11.29 0.58 -7.35
CA PHE A 161 12.24 1.72 -7.42
C PHE A 161 12.58 2.05 -8.86
N SER A 162 12.83 1.04 -9.69
CA SER A 162 13.08 1.24 -11.14
C SER A 162 11.88 1.92 -11.81
N GLY A 163 10.66 1.46 -11.50
CA GLY A 163 9.42 2.05 -12.01
C GLY A 163 9.23 3.50 -11.59
N LEU A 164 9.49 3.81 -10.31
CA LEU A 164 9.42 5.19 -9.80
C LEU A 164 10.37 6.12 -10.54
N ILE A 165 11.63 5.70 -10.73
CA ILE A 165 12.64 6.51 -11.43
C ILE A 165 12.25 6.70 -12.91
N ALA A 166 11.83 5.64 -13.59
CA ALA A 166 11.39 5.73 -14.98
C ALA A 166 10.23 6.73 -15.13
N ALA A 167 9.18 6.60 -14.31
CA ALA A 167 8.06 7.53 -14.33
C ALA A 167 8.45 8.97 -13.97
N SER A 168 9.45 9.16 -13.11
CA SER A 168 9.92 10.50 -12.73
C SER A 168 10.68 11.18 -13.88
N LEU A 169 11.43 10.42 -14.66
CA LEU A 169 12.13 10.93 -15.84
C LEU A 169 11.17 11.30 -16.99
N GLU A 170 10.07 10.57 -17.13
CA GLU A 170 9.04 10.85 -18.13
C GLU A 170 8.17 12.07 -17.73
N ASN A 171 8.08 12.39 -16.45
CA ASN A 171 7.25 13.46 -15.90
C ASN A 171 8.03 14.78 -15.69
N SER A 172 9.30 14.84 -16.08
CA SER A 172 10.19 16.01 -15.92
C SER A 172 10.18 16.99 -17.11
#